data_60ec14a33bdc710cfb6bc0d504b411bb
#
_entry.id   60ec14a33bdc710cfb6bc0d504b411bb
#
_cell.length_a   1.000
_cell.length_b   1.000
_cell.length_c   1.000
_cell.angle_alpha   90.00
_cell.angle_beta   90.00
_cell.angle_gamma   90.00
#
_symmetry.space_group_name_H-M   'P 1'
#
loop_
_entity.id
_entity.type
_entity.pdbx_description
1 polymer ?
#
loop_
_entity_poly.entity_id
_entity_poly.type
_entity_poly.pdbx_seq_one_letter_code
_entity_poly.pdbx_strand_id
1 'polypeptide(L)'
;MNNLENLNIKDLLSDELKNDLDSVLSQTESLMGDWDYDNDTMSVKLKVSFMNKSDNPDPSYEKEGDSGFDIRSNMNEEVNINPGDRVLIKTGLHFEIPLGYELQVRSRSGLALKNGIMVLNSPGTVDSGYRGEIGVILYNSDRDKVFTVNKGDRIAQGVISAVQTIGKTKFIKKDRLSNSDRGNGGFGSTGII
;
A
#
# COMPACT_ATOMS: atom_id res chain seq x y z
N MET A 1 -10.21 40.05 -12.85
CA MET A 1 -9.57 38.76 -12.65
C MET A 1 -10.69 37.74 -12.66
N ASN A 2 -10.78 37.00 -13.75
CA ASN A 2 -11.93 36.13 -14.06
C ASN A 2 -11.87 34.82 -13.26
N ASN A 3 -12.98 34.51 -12.62
CA ASN A 3 -13.25 33.22 -11.96
C ASN A 3 -13.25 32.10 -13.00
N LEU A 4 -12.10 31.48 -13.25
CA LEU A 4 -11.99 30.24 -14.04
C LEU A 4 -11.85 29.01 -13.14
N GLU A 5 -11.91 29.17 -11.81
CA GLU A 5 -11.62 28.09 -10.84
C GLU A 5 -12.76 27.11 -10.56
N ASN A 6 -13.94 27.26 -11.20
CA ASN A 6 -15.08 26.36 -11.00
C ASN A 6 -15.85 26.03 -12.28
N LEU A 7 -15.19 26.00 -13.44
CA LEU A 7 -15.87 25.55 -14.66
C LEU A 7 -15.75 24.02 -14.77
N ASN A 8 -16.87 23.32 -14.56
CA ASN A 8 -16.96 21.88 -14.88
C ASN A 8 -16.86 21.71 -16.41
N ILE A 9 -15.87 20.93 -16.86
CA ILE A 9 -15.64 20.70 -18.30
C ILE A 9 -16.89 20.13 -18.97
N LYS A 10 -17.72 19.33 -18.27
CA LYS A 10 -19.00 18.86 -18.80
C LYS A 10 -19.95 19.98 -19.20
N ASP A 11 -19.90 21.13 -18.52
CA ASP A 11 -20.78 22.27 -18.83
C ASP A 11 -20.39 22.97 -20.15
N LEU A 12 -19.16 22.71 -20.63
CA LEU A 12 -18.62 23.21 -21.89
C LEU A 12 -18.86 22.28 -23.08
N LEU A 13 -19.35 21.06 -22.85
CA LEU A 13 -19.62 20.07 -23.89
C LEU A 13 -21.05 20.21 -24.41
N SER A 14 -21.25 19.95 -25.71
CA SER A 14 -22.60 19.77 -26.29
C SER A 14 -23.29 18.55 -25.67
N ASP A 15 -24.61 18.53 -25.67
CA ASP A 15 -25.39 17.40 -25.10
C ASP A 15 -25.09 16.08 -25.82
N GLU A 16 -24.74 16.12 -27.10
CA GLU A 16 -24.30 14.96 -27.89
C GLU A 16 -22.98 14.39 -27.37
N LEU A 17 -21.97 15.27 -27.13
CA LEU A 17 -20.69 14.88 -26.57
C LEU A 17 -20.79 14.39 -25.11
N LYS A 18 -21.73 14.93 -24.32
CA LYS A 18 -22.01 14.43 -22.97
C LYS A 18 -22.55 13.01 -23.03
N ASN A 19 -23.52 12.74 -23.91
CA ASN A 19 -24.11 11.41 -24.07
C ASN A 19 -23.10 10.38 -24.57
N ASP A 20 -22.22 10.77 -25.51
CA ASP A 20 -21.14 9.92 -25.99
C ASP A 20 -20.14 9.63 -24.88
N LEU A 21 -19.77 10.64 -24.10
CA LEU A 21 -18.85 10.50 -22.95
C LEU A 21 -19.48 9.58 -21.89
N ASP A 22 -20.75 9.75 -21.53
CA ASP A 22 -21.46 8.91 -20.56
C ASP A 22 -21.61 7.48 -21.06
N SER A 23 -21.83 7.27 -22.37
CA SER A 23 -21.84 5.94 -23.00
C SER A 23 -20.47 5.26 -22.93
N VAL A 24 -19.40 5.98 -23.22
CA VAL A 24 -18.01 5.48 -23.11
C VAL A 24 -17.66 5.20 -21.65
N LEU A 25 -18.03 6.07 -20.73
CA LEU A 25 -17.82 5.88 -19.29
C LEU A 25 -18.56 4.64 -18.77
N SER A 26 -19.82 4.44 -19.16
CA SER A 26 -20.61 3.27 -18.74
C SER A 26 -20.04 1.95 -19.29
N GLN A 27 -19.47 1.96 -20.49
CA GLN A 27 -18.79 0.78 -21.05
C GLN A 27 -17.44 0.54 -20.37
N THR A 28 -16.74 1.61 -19.94
CA THR A 28 -15.48 1.50 -19.20
C THR A 28 -15.69 1.14 -17.73
N GLU A 29 -16.81 1.50 -17.10
CA GLU A 29 -17.15 1.09 -15.73
C GLU A 29 -17.20 -0.44 -15.56
N SER A 30 -17.66 -1.16 -16.59
CA SER A 30 -17.64 -2.64 -16.59
C SER A 30 -16.21 -3.21 -16.67
N LEU A 31 -15.26 -2.45 -17.23
CA LEU A 31 -13.83 -2.83 -17.34
C LEU A 31 -12.99 -2.27 -16.19
N MET A 32 -13.49 -1.24 -15.50
CA MET A 32 -12.80 -0.49 -14.45
C MET A 32 -13.45 -0.69 -13.07
N GLY A 33 -14.05 -1.87 -12.79
CA GLY A 33 -14.77 -2.13 -11.54
C GLY A 33 -14.03 -1.74 -10.25
N ASP A 34 -12.71 -1.68 -10.31
CA ASP A 34 -11.83 -1.31 -9.20
C ASP A 34 -11.46 0.20 -9.17
N TRP A 35 -12.06 1.02 -10.06
CA TRP A 35 -11.75 2.45 -10.15
C TRP A 35 -12.99 3.31 -9.94
N ASP A 36 -12.80 4.46 -9.32
CA ASP A 36 -13.82 5.48 -9.13
C ASP A 36 -13.45 6.73 -9.90
N TYR A 37 -14.35 7.19 -10.77
CA TYR A 37 -14.15 8.42 -11.53
C TYR A 37 -14.80 9.58 -10.80
N ASP A 38 -13.98 10.50 -10.35
CA ASP A 38 -14.41 11.75 -9.74
C ASP A 38 -14.69 12.77 -10.85
N ASN A 39 -15.95 13.03 -11.10
CA ASN A 39 -16.40 13.97 -12.14
C ASN A 39 -15.98 15.41 -11.88
N ASP A 40 -15.82 15.80 -10.61
CA ASP A 40 -15.49 17.20 -10.24
C ASP A 40 -14.00 17.48 -10.47
N THR A 41 -13.13 16.51 -10.21
CA THR A 41 -11.68 16.66 -10.36
C THR A 41 -11.15 16.02 -11.64
N MET A 42 -11.99 15.36 -12.45
CA MET A 42 -11.59 14.56 -13.62
C MET A 42 -10.49 13.54 -13.29
N SER A 43 -10.49 13.03 -12.06
CA SER A 43 -9.50 12.08 -11.55
C SER A 43 -10.09 10.68 -11.41
N VAL A 44 -9.22 9.68 -11.57
CA VAL A 44 -9.57 8.27 -11.38
C VAL A 44 -8.90 7.78 -10.11
N LYS A 45 -9.69 7.27 -9.17
CA LYS A 45 -9.20 6.73 -7.88
C LYS A 45 -9.32 5.22 -7.86
N LEU A 46 -8.25 4.55 -7.42
CA LEU A 46 -8.28 3.11 -7.18
C LEU A 46 -9.15 2.80 -5.97
N LYS A 47 -10.15 1.93 -6.15
CA LYS A 47 -11.00 1.43 -5.05
C LYS A 47 -10.28 0.27 -4.36
N VAL A 48 -10.11 0.37 -3.06
CA VAL A 48 -9.60 -0.72 -2.22
C VAL A 48 -10.62 -0.95 -1.11
N SER A 49 -11.28 -2.11 -1.13
CA SER A 49 -12.25 -2.47 -0.10
C SER A 49 -11.54 -3.02 1.13
N PHE A 50 -12.09 -2.76 2.30
CA PHE A 50 -11.54 -3.29 3.55
C PHE A 50 -12.64 -3.61 4.57
N MET A 51 -12.32 -4.45 5.55
CA MET A 51 -13.05 -4.62 6.81
C MET A 51 -12.14 -4.26 7.96
N ASN A 52 -12.64 -3.48 8.91
CA ASN A 52 -11.98 -3.19 10.18
C ASN A 52 -12.78 -3.87 11.30
N LYS A 53 -12.20 -4.89 11.93
CA LYS A 53 -12.77 -5.62 13.08
C LYS A 53 -12.17 -5.17 14.41
N SER A 54 -11.50 -4.01 14.42
CA SER A 54 -10.96 -3.40 15.62
C SER A 54 -11.76 -2.14 16.00
N ASP A 55 -11.47 -1.60 17.19
CA ASP A 55 -11.97 -0.28 17.61
C ASP A 55 -11.06 0.86 17.12
N ASN A 56 -10.03 0.57 16.34
CA ASN A 56 -9.13 1.58 15.79
C ASN A 56 -9.82 2.37 14.66
N PRO A 57 -9.35 3.59 14.36
CA PRO A 57 -9.79 4.31 13.18
C PRO A 57 -9.57 3.52 11.89
N ASP A 58 -10.43 3.73 10.91
CA ASP A 58 -10.30 3.15 9.59
C ASP A 58 -9.02 3.63 8.89
N PRO A 59 -8.44 2.80 7.99
CA PRO A 59 -7.28 3.18 7.21
C PRO A 59 -7.54 4.45 6.40
N SER A 60 -6.67 5.45 6.55
CA SER A 60 -6.73 6.71 5.81
C SER A 60 -5.34 7.32 5.66
N TYR A 61 -5.14 8.08 4.58
CA TYR A 61 -3.95 8.92 4.44
C TYR A 61 -4.13 10.17 5.30
N GLU A 62 -3.08 10.56 6.03
CA GLU A 62 -3.12 11.74 6.91
C GLU A 62 -3.07 13.05 6.12
N LYS A 63 -2.33 13.07 5.01
CA LYS A 63 -2.10 14.25 4.17
C LYS A 63 -2.12 13.88 2.70
N GLU A 64 -2.48 14.86 1.88
CA GLU A 64 -2.29 14.77 0.44
C GLU A 64 -0.81 14.52 0.10
N GLY A 65 -0.56 13.54 -0.76
CA GLY A 65 0.80 13.12 -1.14
C GLY A 65 1.43 12.06 -0.24
N ASP A 66 0.80 11.66 0.86
CA ASP A 66 1.29 10.53 1.65
C ASP A 66 1.23 9.24 0.81
N SER A 67 2.30 8.46 0.88
CA SER A 67 2.38 7.16 0.19
C SER A 67 1.84 6.01 1.04
N GLY A 68 1.71 6.18 2.33
CA GLY A 68 1.31 5.14 3.27
C GLY A 68 0.30 5.62 4.30
N PHE A 69 -0.48 4.67 4.80
CA PHE A 69 -1.40 4.86 5.91
C PHE A 69 -0.95 4.06 7.14
N ASP A 70 -1.28 4.53 8.34
CA ASP A 70 -0.90 3.84 9.57
C ASP A 70 -1.65 2.51 9.76
N ILE A 71 -0.92 1.49 10.17
CA ILE A 71 -1.47 0.20 10.63
C ILE A 71 -1.31 0.14 12.15
N ARG A 72 -2.41 -0.11 12.85
CA ARG A 72 -2.46 -0.12 14.32
C ARG A 72 -2.62 -1.54 14.88
N SER A 73 -2.08 -1.72 16.07
CA SER A 73 -2.27 -2.95 16.84
C SER A 73 -3.72 -3.12 17.30
N ASN A 74 -4.23 -4.36 17.26
CA ASN A 74 -5.52 -4.76 17.80
C ASN A 74 -5.33 -5.96 18.75
N MET A 75 -4.75 -5.67 19.92
CA MET A 75 -4.48 -6.65 20.96
C MET A 75 -5.37 -6.38 22.16
N ASN A 76 -5.81 -7.43 22.85
CA ASN A 76 -6.61 -7.29 24.08
C ASN A 76 -5.75 -6.88 25.29
N GLU A 77 -4.48 -7.30 25.28
CA GLU A 77 -3.50 -7.04 26.32
C GLU A 77 -2.23 -6.48 25.70
N GLU A 78 -1.42 -5.80 26.50
CA GLU A 78 -0.10 -5.34 26.06
C GLU A 78 0.81 -6.54 25.70
N VAL A 79 1.67 -6.32 24.70
CA VAL A 79 2.62 -7.34 24.24
C VAL A 79 4.04 -6.82 24.40
N ASN A 80 4.84 -7.51 25.21
CA ASN A 80 6.24 -7.21 25.40
C ASN A 80 7.10 -7.96 24.37
N ILE A 81 7.95 -7.22 23.65
CA ILE A 81 8.92 -7.76 22.70
C ILE A 81 10.31 -7.55 23.29
N ASN A 82 10.96 -8.63 23.76
CA ASN A 82 12.31 -8.55 24.32
C ASN A 82 13.32 -8.27 23.20
N PRO A 83 14.52 -7.80 23.55
CA PRO A 83 15.62 -7.68 22.61
C PRO A 83 15.89 -8.97 21.83
N GLY A 84 15.94 -8.87 20.49
CA GLY A 84 16.13 -10.02 19.60
C GLY A 84 14.87 -10.86 19.33
N ASP A 85 13.75 -10.60 20.01
CA ASP A 85 12.50 -11.34 19.79
C ASP A 85 11.68 -10.77 18.62
N ARG A 86 10.80 -11.62 18.10
CA ARG A 86 9.78 -11.28 17.11
C ARG A 86 8.41 -11.74 17.55
N VAL A 87 7.40 -10.94 17.27
CA VAL A 87 6.01 -11.24 17.62
C VAL A 87 5.09 -10.85 16.47
N LEU A 88 4.08 -11.69 16.20
CA LEU A 88 2.99 -11.37 15.29
C LEU A 88 1.93 -10.55 16.02
N ILE A 89 1.72 -9.32 15.57
CA ILE A 89 0.69 -8.42 16.11
C ILE A 89 -0.52 -8.42 15.16
N LYS A 90 -1.69 -8.67 15.72
CA LYS A 90 -2.97 -8.57 15.02
C LYS A 90 -3.39 -7.11 14.82
N THR A 91 -4.13 -6.84 13.75
CA THR A 91 -4.57 -5.47 13.41
C THR A 91 -6.08 -5.31 13.31
N GLY A 92 -6.82 -6.41 13.16
CA GLY A 92 -8.27 -6.41 12.87
C GLY A 92 -8.60 -5.99 11.44
N LEU A 93 -7.59 -5.70 10.61
CA LEU A 93 -7.79 -5.24 9.23
C LEU A 93 -7.77 -6.41 8.25
N HIS A 94 -8.69 -6.37 7.29
CA HIS A 94 -8.78 -7.27 6.14
C HIS A 94 -8.96 -6.42 4.89
N PHE A 95 -8.33 -6.81 3.78
CA PHE A 95 -8.41 -6.05 2.53
C PHE A 95 -8.87 -6.90 1.37
N GLU A 96 -9.56 -6.26 0.44
CA GLU A 96 -9.79 -6.73 -0.91
C GLU A 96 -9.07 -5.78 -1.86
N ILE A 97 -7.91 -6.22 -2.31
CA ILE A 97 -7.00 -5.43 -3.14
C ILE A 97 -7.26 -5.78 -4.59
N PRO A 98 -7.42 -4.80 -5.49
CA PRO A 98 -7.61 -5.02 -6.91
C PRO A 98 -6.46 -5.81 -7.55
N LEU A 99 -6.79 -6.59 -8.59
CA LEU A 99 -5.80 -7.34 -9.35
C LEU A 99 -4.78 -6.38 -10.02
N GLY A 100 -3.50 -6.70 -9.89
CA GLY A 100 -2.41 -5.84 -10.36
C GLY A 100 -1.85 -4.90 -9.29
N TYR A 101 -2.37 -5.03 -8.07
CA TYR A 101 -1.87 -4.31 -6.89
C TYR A 101 -1.59 -5.27 -5.75
N GLU A 102 -0.78 -4.81 -4.81
CA GLU A 102 -0.53 -5.44 -3.51
C GLU A 102 -0.61 -4.40 -2.39
N LEU A 103 -0.84 -4.83 -1.16
CA LEU A 103 -0.57 -4.02 0.02
C LEU A 103 0.81 -4.41 0.57
N GLN A 104 1.71 -3.45 0.65
CA GLN A 104 3.00 -3.62 1.32
C GLN A 104 2.91 -3.16 2.77
N VAL A 105 3.28 -4.03 3.70
CA VAL A 105 3.44 -3.69 5.11
C VAL A 105 4.89 -3.30 5.36
N ARG A 106 5.12 -2.03 5.73
CA ARG A 106 6.44 -1.44 5.89
C ARG A 106 6.68 -0.96 7.31
N SER A 107 7.94 -0.95 7.73
CA SER A 107 8.36 -0.36 9.00
C SER A 107 8.07 1.14 9.04
N ARG A 108 7.77 1.64 10.25
CA ARG A 108 7.68 3.08 10.50
C ARG A 108 9.06 3.60 10.90
N SER A 109 9.52 4.64 10.22
CA SER A 109 10.85 5.23 10.44
C SER A 109 11.07 5.68 11.89
N GLY A 110 10.04 6.25 12.52
CA GLY A 110 10.11 6.69 13.91
C GLY A 110 10.31 5.55 14.91
N LEU A 111 9.63 4.41 14.73
CA LEU A 111 9.83 3.23 15.57
C LEU A 111 11.20 2.59 15.34
N ALA A 112 11.61 2.50 14.07
CA ALA A 112 12.90 1.94 13.72
C ALA A 112 14.06 2.76 14.33
N LEU A 113 14.03 4.09 14.19
CA LEU A 113 15.10 4.95 14.67
C LEU A 113 15.15 5.08 16.21
N LYS A 114 13.97 5.26 16.84
CA LYS A 114 13.92 5.59 18.27
C LYS A 114 13.89 4.36 19.17
N ASN A 115 13.33 3.26 18.70
CA ASN A 115 13.03 2.08 19.50
C ASN A 115 13.66 0.80 18.93
N GLY A 116 14.32 0.83 17.79
CA GLY A 116 14.85 -0.37 17.14
C GLY A 116 13.77 -1.35 16.66
N ILE A 117 12.51 -0.91 16.55
CA ILE A 117 11.38 -1.77 16.16
C ILE A 117 11.14 -1.68 14.66
N MET A 118 11.11 -2.84 14.03
CA MET A 118 10.88 -2.93 12.59
C MET A 118 9.91 -4.07 12.25
N VAL A 119 9.31 -3.97 11.08
CA VAL A 119 8.61 -5.10 10.46
C VAL A 119 9.67 -6.04 9.90
N LEU A 120 9.74 -7.25 10.41
CA LEU A 120 10.86 -8.18 10.15
C LEU A 120 10.98 -8.53 8.66
N ASN A 121 9.85 -8.74 7.99
CA ASN A 121 9.77 -9.08 6.55
C ASN A 121 9.47 -7.86 5.67
N SER A 122 9.88 -6.66 6.07
CA SER A 122 9.58 -5.42 5.34
C SER A 122 10.30 -5.35 3.99
N PRO A 123 9.59 -5.08 2.88
CA PRO A 123 8.14 -4.96 2.78
C PRO A 123 7.43 -6.31 2.90
N GLY A 124 6.46 -6.42 3.83
CA GLY A 124 5.57 -7.58 3.90
C GLY A 124 4.58 -7.53 2.75
N THR A 125 4.48 -8.58 1.96
CA THR A 125 3.57 -8.65 0.81
C THR A 125 2.21 -9.19 1.23
N VAL A 126 1.15 -8.48 0.86
CA VAL A 126 -0.24 -8.92 0.95
C VAL A 126 -0.82 -8.93 -0.46
N ASP A 127 -1.04 -10.12 -0.97
CA ASP A 127 -1.53 -10.35 -2.33
C ASP A 127 -2.98 -9.90 -2.52
N SER A 128 -3.36 -9.56 -3.75
CA SER A 128 -4.74 -9.18 -4.11
C SER A 128 -5.77 -10.25 -3.77
N GLY A 129 -5.41 -11.54 -3.78
CA GLY A 129 -6.28 -12.65 -3.42
C GLY A 129 -6.38 -12.95 -1.92
N TYR A 130 -5.59 -12.33 -1.06
CA TYR A 130 -5.62 -12.57 0.38
C TYR A 130 -6.83 -11.87 1.02
N ARG A 131 -7.56 -12.62 1.85
CA ARG A 131 -8.74 -12.12 2.59
C ARG A 131 -8.62 -12.29 4.10
N GLY A 132 -7.50 -12.86 4.55
CA GLY A 132 -7.21 -13.02 5.98
C GLY A 132 -6.94 -11.70 6.70
N GLU A 133 -6.84 -11.77 8.00
CA GLU A 133 -6.42 -10.64 8.83
C GLU A 133 -4.97 -10.26 8.54
N ILE A 134 -4.72 -8.96 8.39
CA ILE A 134 -3.36 -8.45 8.27
C ILE A 134 -2.65 -8.60 9.62
N GLY A 135 -1.58 -9.38 9.61
CA GLY A 135 -0.69 -9.53 10.75
C GLY A 135 0.64 -8.82 10.52
N VAL A 136 1.15 -8.14 11.52
CA VAL A 136 2.44 -7.43 11.46
C VAL A 136 3.47 -8.18 12.29
N ILE A 137 4.54 -8.67 11.66
CA ILE A 137 5.63 -9.34 12.36
C ILE A 137 6.61 -8.26 12.81
N LEU A 138 6.53 -7.86 14.08
CA LEU A 138 7.47 -6.92 14.68
C LEU A 138 8.71 -7.64 15.20
N TYR A 139 9.86 -7.01 15.02
CA TYR A 139 11.15 -7.44 15.55
C TYR A 139 11.77 -6.31 16.36
N ASN A 140 12.28 -6.65 17.55
CA ASN A 140 13.01 -5.71 18.41
C ASN A 140 14.53 -5.91 18.18
N SER A 141 15.16 -4.94 17.52
CA SER A 141 16.60 -4.92 17.27
C SER A 141 17.40 -4.18 18.35
N ASP A 142 16.73 -3.62 19.38
CA ASP A 142 17.45 -3.05 20.54
C ASP A 142 18.22 -4.17 21.26
N ARG A 143 19.30 -3.80 21.95
CA ARG A 143 20.17 -4.76 22.65
C ARG A 143 19.70 -5.07 24.06
N ASP A 144 19.05 -4.11 24.70
CA ASP A 144 18.81 -4.13 26.12
C ASP A 144 17.37 -3.80 26.52
N LYS A 145 16.62 -3.08 25.65
CA LYS A 145 15.31 -2.54 26.00
C LYS A 145 14.16 -3.39 25.47
N VAL A 146 13.29 -3.79 26.36
CA VAL A 146 12.00 -4.37 26.03
C VAL A 146 11.13 -3.28 25.39
N PHE A 147 10.44 -3.62 24.31
CA PHE A 147 9.43 -2.74 23.71
C PHE A 147 8.03 -3.28 23.99
N THR A 148 7.16 -2.44 24.55
CA THR A 148 5.77 -2.78 24.83
C THR A 148 4.86 -2.22 23.74
N VAL A 149 4.08 -3.10 23.13
CA VAL A 149 3.01 -2.74 22.18
C VAL A 149 1.70 -2.69 22.93
N ASN A 150 1.04 -1.54 22.92
CA ASN A 150 -0.30 -1.36 23.49
C ASN A 150 -1.37 -1.40 22.41
N LYS A 151 -2.64 -1.62 22.81
CA LYS A 151 -3.79 -1.54 21.91
C LYS A 151 -3.83 -0.15 21.23
N GLY A 152 -4.01 -0.12 19.93
CA GLY A 152 -4.11 1.11 19.14
C GLY A 152 -2.79 1.75 18.76
N ASP A 153 -1.64 1.23 19.21
CA ASP A 153 -0.33 1.72 18.79
C ASP A 153 -0.16 1.60 17.28
N ARG A 154 0.41 2.64 16.67
CA ARG A 154 0.79 2.65 15.25
C ARG A 154 2.08 1.86 15.07
N ILE A 155 1.98 0.62 14.59
CA ILE A 155 3.08 -0.36 14.57
C ILE A 155 3.74 -0.54 13.20
N ALA A 156 3.03 -0.20 12.13
CA ALA A 156 3.50 -0.30 10.76
C ALA A 156 2.83 0.75 9.88
N GLN A 157 3.20 0.80 8.61
CA GLN A 157 2.50 1.55 7.58
C GLN A 157 2.16 0.63 6.40
N GLY A 158 0.96 0.81 5.84
CA GLY A 158 0.49 0.14 4.63
C GLY A 158 0.70 1.02 3.42
N VAL A 159 1.16 0.45 2.31
CA VAL A 159 1.34 1.14 1.02
C VAL A 159 0.71 0.30 -0.08
N ILE A 160 -0.26 0.83 -0.81
CA ILE A 160 -0.80 0.18 -2.01
C ILE A 160 0.19 0.39 -3.15
N SER A 161 0.62 -0.69 -3.78
CA SER A 161 1.64 -0.67 -4.83
C SER A 161 1.19 -1.47 -6.04
N ALA A 162 1.41 -0.94 -7.24
CA ALA A 162 1.18 -1.68 -8.48
C ALA A 162 2.24 -2.78 -8.65
N VAL A 163 1.79 -3.96 -9.12
CA VAL A 163 2.67 -5.12 -9.33
C VAL A 163 2.42 -5.78 -10.68
N GLN A 164 3.45 -6.46 -11.18
CA GLN A 164 3.31 -7.31 -12.35
C GLN A 164 2.82 -8.70 -11.93
N THR A 165 1.60 -9.02 -12.32
CA THR A 165 0.97 -10.32 -12.00
C THR A 165 1.18 -11.35 -13.12
N ILE A 166 0.73 -12.59 -12.90
CA ILE A 166 0.81 -13.70 -13.86
C ILE A 166 0.21 -13.34 -15.23
N GLY A 167 -0.82 -12.48 -15.28
CA GLY A 167 -1.42 -12.02 -16.53
C GLY A 167 -0.54 -11.01 -17.32
N LYS A 168 0.47 -10.41 -16.66
CA LYS A 168 1.36 -9.40 -17.24
C LYS A 168 2.83 -9.84 -17.30
N THR A 169 3.17 -10.97 -16.67
CA THR A 169 4.56 -11.47 -16.58
C THR A 169 4.64 -12.90 -17.04
N LYS A 170 5.60 -13.19 -17.93
CA LYS A 170 5.94 -14.54 -18.38
C LYS A 170 7.43 -14.79 -18.17
N PHE A 171 7.77 -15.77 -17.35
CA PHE A 171 9.15 -16.20 -17.18
C PHE A 171 9.57 -17.10 -18.35
N ILE A 172 10.66 -16.76 -19.01
CA ILE A 172 11.22 -17.51 -20.14
C ILE A 172 12.61 -18.01 -19.74
N LYS A 173 12.76 -19.32 -19.64
CA LYS A 173 14.06 -19.95 -19.40
C LYS A 173 14.96 -19.80 -20.63
N LYS A 174 16.20 -19.34 -20.42
CA LYS A 174 17.24 -19.25 -21.45
C LYS A 174 18.53 -19.87 -20.91
N ASP A 175 19.32 -20.45 -21.80
CA ASP A 175 20.65 -21.01 -21.44
C ASP A 175 21.67 -19.88 -21.23
N ARG A 176 21.46 -18.73 -21.88
CA ARG A 176 22.32 -17.54 -21.76
C ARG A 176 21.49 -16.27 -21.83
N LEU A 177 21.79 -15.33 -20.96
CA LEU A 177 21.21 -13.97 -20.96
C LEU A 177 22.02 -13.07 -21.90
N SER A 178 21.40 -11.99 -22.38
CA SER A 178 22.07 -10.93 -23.13
C SER A 178 23.11 -10.21 -22.27
N ASN A 179 24.14 -9.68 -22.93
CA ASN A 179 25.11 -8.82 -22.26
C ASN A 179 24.45 -7.49 -21.84
N SER A 180 24.97 -6.90 -20.76
CA SER A 180 24.62 -5.53 -20.34
C SER A 180 25.88 -4.84 -19.82
N ASP A 181 25.89 -3.52 -19.82
CA ASP A 181 27.04 -2.71 -19.32
C ASP A 181 27.32 -2.98 -17.84
N ARG A 182 26.29 -3.32 -17.06
CA ARG A 182 26.44 -3.70 -15.66
C ARG A 182 27.01 -5.12 -15.49
N GLY A 183 26.72 -6.02 -16.44
CA GLY A 183 27.12 -7.43 -16.36
C GLY A 183 26.74 -8.07 -15.02
N ASN A 184 27.72 -8.68 -14.36
CA ASN A 184 27.57 -9.31 -13.04
C ASN A 184 27.85 -8.36 -11.86
N GLY A 185 28.02 -7.05 -12.10
CA GLY A 185 28.32 -6.08 -11.07
C GLY A 185 27.18 -5.95 -10.06
N GLY A 186 27.47 -6.21 -8.79
CA GLY A 186 26.55 -6.11 -7.65
C GLY A 186 27.33 -5.96 -6.34
N PHE A 187 26.61 -5.96 -5.20
CA PHE A 187 27.18 -5.92 -3.84
C PHE A 187 28.26 -4.87 -3.62
N GLY A 188 28.05 -3.65 -4.16
CA GLY A 188 29.01 -2.55 -4.03
C GLY A 188 30.14 -2.57 -5.07
N SER A 189 29.95 -3.21 -6.24
CA SER A 189 30.94 -3.25 -7.33
C SER A 189 31.36 -1.86 -7.85
N THR A 190 30.61 -0.79 -7.53
CA THR A 190 30.95 0.62 -7.83
C THR A 190 31.80 1.28 -6.75
N GLY A 191 32.16 0.55 -5.68
CA GLY A 191 32.93 1.10 -4.55
C GLY A 191 32.08 1.87 -3.54
N ILE A 192 32.74 2.34 -2.48
CA ILE A 192 32.11 3.14 -1.41
C ILE A 192 32.38 4.65 -1.64
N ILE A 193 33.34 4.98 -2.50
CA ILE A 193 33.72 6.33 -2.90
C ILE A 193 33.82 6.38 -4.42
#